data_dff76b1336bc4a92a3bbd74b7229d733
#
_entry.id   dff76b1336bc4a92a3bbd74b7229d733
#
_cell.length_a   1.000
_cell.length_b   1.000
_cell.length_c   1.000
_cell.angle_alpha   90.00
_cell.angle_beta   90.00
_cell.angle_gamma   90.00
#
_symmetry.space_group_name_H-M   'P 1'
#
loop_
_entity.id
_entity.type
_entity.pdbx_description
1 polymer ?
#
loop_
_entity_poly.entity_id
_entity_poly.type
_entity_poly.pdbx_seq_one_letter_code
_entity_poly.pdbx_strand_id
1 'polypeptide(L)'
;MINSPLNYTGNKFKLLNQLIPYLIKTENFVDVFAGSGLVGLNSFSKNIVLNDNNDITIELLKYFKNNDSDYIFKEMDKIIKKYGFTDSYRKGLHYYPEKKHEGLSKFNKEPFNQLKVDYNKKPSTIKLFALIIYGFNHYIRFNSNGLYNVPVGKVDYSKSLRQKTIEYCEAFKSKNIIIE
;
A
#
# COMPACT_ATOMS: atom_id res chain seq x y z
N MET A 1 14.06 -1.51 10.02
CA MET A 1 13.12 -2.53 9.49
C MET A 1 12.19 -1.86 8.49
N ILE A 2 12.07 -2.44 7.31
CA ILE A 2 11.20 -1.97 6.24
C ILE A 2 9.75 -2.27 6.61
N ASN A 3 8.88 -1.25 6.49
CA ASN A 3 7.44 -1.41 6.62
C ASN A 3 6.76 -1.15 5.27
N SER A 4 5.61 -1.79 5.03
CA SER A 4 4.85 -1.61 3.80
C SER A 4 3.84 -0.46 3.93
N PRO A 5 3.61 0.33 2.87
CA PRO A 5 2.46 1.23 2.80
C PRO A 5 1.14 0.45 2.59
N LEU A 6 1.24 -0.84 2.21
CA LEU A 6 0.10 -1.74 2.07
C LEU A 6 -0.20 -2.37 3.44
N ASN A 7 -1.38 -2.11 3.98
CA ASN A 7 -1.84 -2.78 5.19
C ASN A 7 -2.47 -4.14 4.82
N TYR A 8 -1.63 -5.03 4.29
CA TYR A 8 -2.06 -6.37 3.89
C TYR A 8 -2.51 -7.16 5.11
N THR A 9 -3.70 -7.77 5.02
CA THR A 9 -4.25 -8.60 6.11
C THR A 9 -3.29 -9.74 6.44
N GLY A 10 -2.91 -9.86 7.69
CA GLY A 10 -1.94 -10.87 8.12
C GLY A 10 -0.48 -10.51 7.87
N ASN A 11 -0.14 -9.24 7.51
CA ASN A 11 1.25 -8.84 7.36
C ASN A 11 2.06 -9.12 8.64
N LYS A 12 3.34 -9.43 8.46
CA LYS A 12 4.21 -9.91 9.54
C LYS A 12 5.02 -8.79 10.21
N PHE A 13 4.73 -7.50 9.93
CA PHE A 13 5.55 -6.40 10.45
C PHE A 13 5.74 -6.44 11.98
N LYS A 14 4.66 -6.68 12.72
CA LYS A 14 4.71 -6.77 14.20
C LYS A 14 5.50 -7.98 14.70
N LEU A 15 5.66 -9.00 13.87
CA LEU A 15 6.37 -10.23 14.18
C LEU A 15 7.82 -10.24 13.68
N LEU A 16 8.25 -9.26 12.87
CA LEU A 16 9.57 -9.24 12.26
C LEU A 16 10.69 -9.34 13.28
N ASN A 17 10.59 -8.65 14.42
CA ASN A 17 11.60 -8.76 15.50
C ASN A 17 11.77 -10.18 16.02
N GLN A 18 10.70 -10.97 16.02
CA GLN A 18 10.72 -12.36 16.45
C GLN A 18 11.17 -13.29 15.32
N LEU A 19 10.83 -12.97 14.06
CA LEU A 19 11.13 -13.80 12.90
C LEU A 19 12.59 -13.66 12.42
N ILE A 20 13.11 -12.42 12.37
CA ILE A 20 14.43 -12.13 11.84
C ILE A 20 15.54 -13.01 12.44
N PRO A 21 15.59 -13.28 13.76
CA PRO A 21 16.62 -14.17 14.32
C PRO A 21 16.63 -15.61 13.78
N TYR A 22 15.48 -16.06 13.24
CA TYR A 22 15.34 -17.38 12.64
C TYR A 22 15.60 -17.41 11.14
N LEU A 23 15.70 -16.23 10.50
CA LEU A 23 16.02 -16.14 9.07
C LEU A 23 17.52 -16.43 8.89
N ILE A 24 17.81 -17.56 8.29
CA ILE A 24 19.19 -17.96 8.00
C ILE A 24 19.77 -16.97 7.00
N LYS A 25 21.01 -16.54 7.24
CA LYS A 25 21.74 -15.70 6.29
C LYS A 25 22.20 -16.54 5.10
N THR A 26 21.43 -16.49 4.02
CA THR A 26 21.68 -17.18 2.75
C THR A 26 21.86 -16.17 1.63
N GLU A 27 22.43 -16.60 0.50
CA GLU A 27 22.51 -15.77 -0.70
C GLU A 27 21.13 -15.55 -1.31
N ASN A 28 20.32 -16.61 -1.32
CA ASN A 28 19.00 -16.64 -1.93
C ASN A 28 17.91 -16.85 -0.86
N PHE A 29 16.81 -16.16 -0.97
CA PHE A 29 15.64 -16.29 -0.09
C PHE A 29 14.36 -16.35 -0.92
N VAL A 30 13.49 -17.30 -0.63
CA VAL A 30 12.19 -17.45 -1.27
C VAL A 30 11.08 -17.21 -0.24
N ASP A 31 10.28 -16.19 -0.44
CA ASP A 31 9.07 -15.89 0.34
C ASP A 31 7.87 -16.43 -0.42
N VAL A 32 7.45 -17.67 -0.06
CA VAL A 32 6.44 -18.44 -0.81
C VAL A 32 5.02 -17.85 -0.66
N PHE A 33 4.75 -17.13 0.43
CA PHE A 33 3.48 -16.48 0.72
C PHE A 33 3.74 -15.01 1.07
N ALA A 34 4.29 -14.29 0.09
CA ALA A 34 4.90 -12.99 0.30
C ALA A 34 3.94 -11.92 0.83
N GLY A 35 2.66 -11.94 0.44
CA GLY A 35 1.72 -10.89 0.79
C GLY A 35 2.29 -9.52 0.45
N SER A 36 2.55 -8.69 1.45
CA SER A 36 3.22 -7.40 1.26
C SER A 36 4.74 -7.48 1.16
N GLY A 37 5.34 -8.66 1.00
CA GLY A 37 6.78 -8.87 0.81
C GLY A 37 7.67 -8.54 2.02
N LEU A 38 7.08 -8.31 3.20
CA LEU A 38 7.84 -7.79 4.34
C LEU A 38 8.90 -8.75 4.88
N VAL A 39 8.65 -10.07 4.84
CA VAL A 39 9.62 -11.04 5.34
C VAL A 39 10.82 -11.09 4.39
N GLY A 40 10.56 -11.25 3.10
CA GLY A 40 11.60 -11.22 2.07
C GLY A 40 12.41 -9.93 2.08
N LEU A 41 11.76 -8.77 2.07
CA LEU A 41 12.42 -7.46 2.07
C LEU A 41 13.28 -7.21 3.31
N ASN A 42 12.92 -7.77 4.47
CA ASN A 42 13.69 -7.68 5.71
C ASN A 42 14.65 -8.86 5.93
N SER A 43 14.72 -9.84 5.03
CA SER A 43 15.71 -10.93 5.08
C SER A 43 17.13 -10.39 4.88
N PHE A 44 18.15 -11.19 5.24
CA PHE A 44 19.56 -10.84 5.04
C PHE A 44 20.06 -11.14 3.62
N SER A 45 19.24 -11.78 2.78
CA SER A 45 19.62 -12.23 1.46
C SER A 45 19.66 -11.08 0.45
N LYS A 46 20.54 -11.22 -0.56
CA LYS A 46 20.66 -10.29 -1.68
C LYS A 46 19.67 -10.63 -2.80
N ASN A 47 19.48 -11.91 -3.07
CA ASN A 47 18.57 -12.41 -4.08
C ASN A 47 17.29 -12.88 -3.39
N ILE A 48 16.14 -12.36 -3.80
CA ILE A 48 14.85 -12.64 -3.19
C ILE A 48 13.85 -12.99 -4.27
N VAL A 49 13.11 -14.06 -4.05
CA VAL A 49 11.91 -14.38 -4.80
C VAL A 49 10.71 -14.10 -3.88
N LEU A 50 9.82 -13.21 -4.31
CA LEU A 50 8.53 -12.95 -3.66
C LEU A 50 7.46 -13.63 -4.50
N ASN A 51 6.86 -14.69 -3.96
CA ASN A 51 5.79 -15.44 -4.59
C ASN A 51 4.48 -15.28 -3.80
N ASP A 52 3.37 -15.10 -4.49
CA ASP A 52 2.03 -15.11 -3.89
C ASP A 52 1.01 -15.61 -4.93
N ASN A 53 -0.03 -16.30 -4.48
CA ASN A 53 -1.10 -16.78 -5.35
C ASN A 53 -2.15 -15.69 -5.68
N ASN A 54 -2.01 -14.50 -5.13
CA ASN A 54 -2.93 -13.39 -5.36
C ASN A 54 -2.35 -12.43 -6.40
N ASP A 55 -2.84 -12.50 -7.63
CA ASP A 55 -2.40 -11.66 -8.75
C ASP A 55 -2.42 -10.16 -8.42
N ILE A 56 -3.41 -9.71 -7.65
CA ILE A 56 -3.53 -8.30 -7.25
C ILE A 56 -2.37 -7.89 -6.34
N THR A 57 -1.97 -8.78 -5.44
CA THR A 57 -0.80 -8.58 -4.58
C THR A 57 0.46 -8.51 -5.41
N ILE A 58 0.63 -9.43 -6.34
CA ILE A 58 1.76 -9.47 -7.27
C ILE A 58 1.83 -8.19 -8.11
N GLU A 59 0.71 -7.71 -8.65
CA GLU A 59 0.66 -6.43 -9.39
C GLU A 59 1.09 -5.25 -8.52
N LEU A 60 0.64 -5.17 -7.27
CA LEU A 60 1.05 -4.13 -6.33
C LEU A 60 2.55 -4.19 -6.04
N LEU A 61 3.10 -5.38 -5.76
CA LEU A 61 4.54 -5.55 -5.52
C LEU A 61 5.36 -5.13 -6.77
N LYS A 62 4.98 -5.58 -7.96
CA LYS A 62 5.60 -5.19 -9.23
C LYS A 62 5.52 -3.68 -9.47
N TYR A 63 4.40 -3.06 -9.09
CA TYR A 63 4.24 -1.61 -9.21
C TYR A 63 5.25 -0.84 -8.34
N PHE A 64 5.43 -1.21 -7.07
CA PHE A 64 6.41 -0.58 -6.18
C PHE A 64 7.87 -0.89 -6.58
N LYS A 65 8.13 -2.08 -7.11
CA LYS A 65 9.46 -2.42 -7.62
C LYS A 65 9.85 -1.58 -8.83
N ASN A 66 8.91 -1.34 -9.75
CA ASN A 66 9.17 -0.74 -11.06
C ASN A 66 9.06 0.79 -11.06
N ASN A 67 8.57 1.40 -9.98
CA ASN A 67 8.39 2.85 -9.89
C ASN A 67 9.10 3.40 -8.64
N ASP A 68 9.69 4.57 -8.79
CA ASP A 68 10.22 5.30 -7.63
C ASP A 68 9.09 5.99 -6.84
N SER A 69 9.44 6.41 -5.62
CA SER A 69 8.48 7.10 -4.74
C SER A 69 7.98 8.41 -5.32
N ASP A 70 8.82 9.15 -6.05
CA ASP A 70 8.46 10.45 -6.62
C ASP A 70 7.42 10.29 -7.73
N TYR A 71 7.58 9.27 -8.57
CA TYR A 71 6.57 8.93 -9.57
C TYR A 71 5.23 8.55 -8.89
N ILE A 72 5.28 7.69 -7.87
CA ILE A 72 4.08 7.28 -7.14
C ILE A 72 3.40 8.49 -6.48
N PHE A 73 4.18 9.41 -5.88
CA PHE A 73 3.63 10.63 -5.30
C PHE A 73 2.96 11.51 -6.34
N LYS A 74 3.59 11.71 -7.49
CA LYS A 74 3.03 12.50 -8.59
C LYS A 74 1.69 11.91 -9.08
N GLU A 75 1.61 10.60 -9.23
CA GLU A 75 0.36 9.93 -9.66
C GLU A 75 -0.73 9.98 -8.56
N MET A 76 -0.35 9.78 -7.29
CA MET A 76 -1.28 9.96 -6.16
C MET A 76 -1.80 11.39 -6.06
N ASP A 77 -0.94 12.38 -6.27
CA ASP A 77 -1.32 13.80 -6.25
C ASP A 77 -2.32 14.16 -7.35
N LYS A 78 -2.18 13.55 -8.55
CA LYS A 78 -3.18 13.69 -9.62
C LYS A 78 -4.55 13.13 -9.18
N ILE A 79 -4.56 11.96 -8.51
CA ILE A 79 -5.80 11.35 -8.00
C ILE A 79 -6.40 12.23 -6.91
N ILE A 80 -5.61 12.66 -5.93
CA ILE A 80 -6.04 13.53 -4.83
C ILE A 80 -6.71 14.80 -5.40
N LYS A 81 -6.05 15.44 -6.35
CA LYS A 81 -6.57 16.65 -7.00
C LYS A 81 -7.82 16.38 -7.83
N LYS A 82 -7.80 15.32 -8.65
CA LYS A 82 -8.92 15.00 -9.57
C LYS A 82 -10.22 14.73 -8.84
N TYR A 83 -10.17 13.96 -7.75
CA TYR A 83 -11.37 13.54 -7.02
C TYR A 83 -11.70 14.43 -5.82
N GLY A 84 -10.77 15.30 -5.39
CA GLY A 84 -10.98 16.19 -4.25
C GLY A 84 -10.78 15.51 -2.90
N PHE A 85 -9.87 14.52 -2.81
CA PHE A 85 -9.53 13.89 -1.54
C PHE A 85 -8.86 14.86 -0.56
N THR A 86 -8.96 14.56 0.73
CA THR A 86 -8.18 15.26 1.75
C THR A 86 -6.68 15.04 1.56
N ASP A 87 -5.91 16.06 1.92
CA ASP A 87 -4.44 16.04 1.84
C ASP A 87 -3.87 16.67 3.12
N SER A 88 -3.87 15.91 4.20
CA SER A 88 -3.35 16.37 5.49
C SER A 88 -1.84 16.56 5.47
N TYR A 89 -1.14 15.93 4.53
CA TYR A 89 0.30 16.13 4.34
C TYR A 89 0.63 17.60 3.97
N ARG A 90 -0.15 18.21 3.04
CA ARG A 90 0.07 19.58 2.60
C ARG A 90 -0.67 20.62 3.43
N LYS A 91 -1.90 20.32 3.82
CA LYS A 91 -2.79 21.28 4.49
C LYS A 91 -2.74 21.21 6.01
N GLY A 92 -2.22 20.10 6.55
CA GLY A 92 -2.30 19.78 7.99
C GLY A 92 -3.69 19.25 8.37
N LEU A 93 -3.76 18.44 9.43
CA LEU A 93 -5.03 17.89 9.94
C LEU A 93 -5.97 19.00 10.43
N HIS A 94 -5.43 20.08 11.01
CA HIS A 94 -6.22 21.22 11.53
C HIS A 94 -7.05 21.92 10.44
N TYR A 95 -6.71 21.76 9.17
CA TYR A 95 -7.50 22.29 8.05
C TYR A 95 -8.86 21.59 7.91
N TYR A 96 -8.97 20.36 8.40
CA TYR A 96 -10.17 19.55 8.33
C TYR A 96 -10.81 19.45 9.72
N PRO A 97 -11.91 20.22 10.01
CA PRO A 97 -12.58 20.16 11.30
C PRO A 97 -13.20 18.78 11.52
N GLU A 98 -12.58 17.98 12.39
CA GLU A 98 -13.00 16.61 12.68
C GLU A 98 -14.12 16.56 13.72
N LYS A 99 -15.12 15.70 13.49
CA LYS A 99 -15.89 15.13 14.57
C LYS A 99 -15.16 13.92 15.13
N LYS A 100 -15.04 13.85 16.49
CA LYS A 100 -14.22 12.86 17.23
C LYS A 100 -14.29 11.40 16.75
N HIS A 101 -15.35 10.98 16.07
CA HIS A 101 -15.56 9.57 15.66
C HIS A 101 -15.50 9.34 14.15
N GLU A 102 -15.58 10.36 13.32
CA GLU A 102 -15.69 10.23 11.87
C GLU A 102 -14.35 10.38 11.13
N GLY A 103 -13.36 11.02 11.77
CA GLY A 103 -12.08 11.33 11.12
C GLY A 103 -12.29 12.03 9.78
N LEU A 104 -11.44 11.74 8.80
CA LEU A 104 -11.53 12.33 7.46
C LEU A 104 -12.57 11.65 6.54
N SER A 105 -13.30 10.61 7.03
CA SER A 105 -14.25 9.86 6.19
C SER A 105 -15.36 10.73 5.60
N LYS A 106 -15.84 11.73 6.35
CA LYS A 106 -16.88 12.65 5.89
C LYS A 106 -16.46 13.40 4.63
N PHE A 107 -15.22 13.87 4.57
CA PHE A 107 -14.67 14.62 3.43
C PHE A 107 -14.34 13.70 2.26
N ASN A 108 -13.92 12.46 2.56
CA ASN A 108 -13.44 11.51 1.56
C ASN A 108 -14.54 10.60 0.99
N LYS A 109 -15.76 10.60 1.55
CA LYS A 109 -16.83 9.66 1.16
C LYS A 109 -17.20 9.76 -0.31
N GLU A 110 -17.46 10.96 -0.79
CA GLU A 110 -17.84 11.18 -2.19
C GLU A 110 -16.65 10.96 -3.14
N PRO A 111 -15.46 11.57 -2.93
CA PRO A 111 -14.27 11.28 -3.69
C PRO A 111 -13.95 9.78 -3.79
N PHE A 112 -14.09 9.06 -2.70
CA PHE A 112 -13.82 7.63 -2.63
C PHE A 112 -14.80 6.80 -3.47
N ASN A 113 -16.10 7.12 -3.40
CA ASN A 113 -17.11 6.43 -4.17
C ASN A 113 -16.92 6.65 -5.67
N GLN A 114 -16.59 7.87 -6.10
CA GLN A 114 -16.27 8.18 -7.50
C GLN A 114 -15.05 7.42 -7.99
N LEU A 115 -13.96 7.45 -7.21
CA LEU A 115 -12.74 6.69 -7.54
C LEU A 115 -13.02 5.18 -7.63
N LYS A 116 -13.83 4.64 -6.70
CA LYS A 116 -14.20 3.22 -6.69
C LYS A 116 -14.99 2.82 -7.94
N VAL A 117 -15.93 3.64 -8.36
CA VAL A 117 -16.68 3.43 -9.62
C VAL A 117 -15.73 3.47 -10.83
N ASP A 118 -14.84 4.46 -10.89
CA ASP A 118 -13.87 4.59 -11.98
C ASP A 118 -12.83 3.46 -12.00
N TYR A 119 -12.44 2.96 -10.82
CA TYR A 119 -11.57 1.80 -10.71
C TYR A 119 -12.27 0.54 -11.22
N ASN A 120 -13.49 0.28 -10.75
CA ASN A 120 -14.24 -0.91 -11.14
C ASN A 120 -14.60 -0.95 -12.63
N LYS A 121 -14.69 0.22 -13.30
CA LYS A 121 -14.88 0.31 -14.76
C LYS A 121 -13.58 0.12 -15.54
N LYS A 122 -12.50 0.72 -15.06
CA LYS A 122 -11.16 0.69 -15.69
C LYS A 122 -10.11 0.59 -14.61
N PRO A 123 -9.75 -0.64 -14.17
CA PRO A 123 -8.74 -0.88 -13.15
C PRO A 123 -7.38 -0.27 -13.51
N SER A 124 -6.65 0.18 -12.50
CA SER A 124 -5.20 0.47 -12.57
C SER A 124 -4.61 0.42 -11.18
N THR A 125 -3.34 0.02 -11.08
CA THR A 125 -2.66 -0.22 -9.80
C THR A 125 -2.58 1.03 -8.94
N ILE A 126 -2.38 2.21 -9.53
CA ILE A 126 -2.36 3.47 -8.77
C ILE A 126 -3.74 3.84 -8.21
N LYS A 127 -4.84 3.60 -8.95
CA LYS A 127 -6.19 3.80 -8.41
C LYS A 127 -6.47 2.83 -7.27
N LEU A 128 -6.04 1.56 -7.42
CA LEU A 128 -6.16 0.58 -6.34
C LEU A 128 -5.36 1.02 -5.11
N PHE A 129 -4.14 1.46 -5.29
CA PHE A 129 -3.33 1.98 -4.18
C PHE A 129 -4.02 3.15 -3.47
N ALA A 130 -4.59 4.10 -4.21
CA ALA A 130 -5.38 5.19 -3.63
C ALA A 130 -6.62 4.66 -2.86
N LEU A 131 -7.35 3.70 -3.43
CA LEU A 131 -8.49 3.07 -2.74
C LEU A 131 -8.06 2.34 -1.46
N ILE A 132 -6.91 1.69 -1.44
CA ILE A 132 -6.35 1.07 -0.23
C ILE A 132 -6.06 2.14 0.82
N ILE A 133 -5.37 3.23 0.45
CA ILE A 133 -4.97 4.30 1.37
C ILE A 133 -6.20 4.99 2.00
N TYR A 134 -7.20 5.33 1.20
CA TYR A 134 -8.41 6.01 1.68
C TYR A 134 -9.52 5.05 2.14
N GLY A 135 -9.33 3.74 1.96
CA GLY A 135 -10.27 2.70 2.35
C GLY A 135 -10.22 2.34 3.83
N PHE A 136 -11.31 1.78 4.33
CA PHE A 136 -11.43 1.32 5.71
C PHE A 136 -10.37 0.27 6.02
N ASN A 137 -9.59 0.50 7.08
CA ASN A 137 -8.48 -0.35 7.54
C ASN A 137 -7.47 -0.72 6.44
N HIS A 138 -7.44 0.04 5.33
CA HIS A 138 -6.57 -0.20 4.17
C HIS A 138 -6.74 -1.62 3.58
N TYR A 139 -7.95 -2.19 3.63
CA TYR A 139 -8.19 -3.53 3.13
C TYR A 139 -8.11 -3.63 1.60
N ILE A 140 -7.58 -4.76 1.15
CA ILE A 140 -7.64 -5.20 -0.24
C ILE A 140 -8.76 -6.26 -0.29
N ARG A 141 -9.96 -5.85 -0.73
CA ARG A 141 -11.11 -6.75 -0.75
C ARG A 141 -11.97 -6.51 -2.00
N PHE A 142 -12.32 -7.62 -2.63
CA PHE A 142 -13.22 -7.68 -3.79
C PHE A 142 -14.43 -8.56 -3.45
N ASN A 143 -15.55 -8.29 -4.10
CA ASN A 143 -16.72 -9.15 -3.99
C ASN A 143 -16.63 -10.33 -4.99
N SER A 144 -17.65 -11.20 -5.00
CA SER A 144 -17.72 -12.36 -5.90
C SER A 144 -17.71 -12.01 -7.39
N ASN A 145 -18.04 -10.76 -7.74
CA ASN A 145 -18.01 -10.25 -9.11
C ASN A 145 -16.65 -9.60 -9.46
N GLY A 146 -15.63 -9.73 -8.62
CA GLY A 146 -14.33 -9.12 -8.82
C GLY A 146 -14.28 -7.60 -8.65
N LEU A 147 -15.32 -6.98 -8.06
CA LEU A 147 -15.38 -5.54 -7.86
C LEU A 147 -14.85 -5.15 -6.47
N TYR A 148 -14.01 -4.12 -6.43
CA TYR A 148 -13.53 -3.55 -5.17
C TYR A 148 -14.71 -3.00 -4.35
N ASN A 149 -14.86 -3.44 -3.10
CA ASN A 149 -16.05 -3.16 -2.30
C ASN A 149 -15.77 -2.71 -0.85
N VAL A 150 -14.56 -2.21 -0.57
CA VAL A 150 -14.24 -1.65 0.74
C VAL A 150 -14.95 -0.30 0.92
N PRO A 151 -15.47 0.03 2.11
CA PRO A 151 -15.99 1.36 2.41
C PRO A 151 -14.86 2.38 2.64
N VAL A 152 -15.19 3.68 2.64
CA VAL A 152 -14.25 4.76 2.95
C VAL A 152 -13.70 4.62 4.37
N GLY A 153 -12.41 4.92 4.54
CA GLY A 153 -11.70 4.96 5.82
C GLY A 153 -11.69 6.36 6.46
N LYS A 154 -11.02 6.46 7.59
CA LYS A 154 -10.97 7.68 8.43
C LYS A 154 -9.68 8.50 8.26
N VAL A 155 -8.76 8.05 7.42
CA VAL A 155 -7.42 8.62 7.22
C VAL A 155 -7.20 9.00 5.77
N ASP A 156 -6.07 9.66 5.50
CA ASP A 156 -5.64 10.01 4.15
C ASP A 156 -4.17 9.63 3.89
N TYR A 157 -3.61 10.08 2.76
CA TYR A 157 -2.23 9.83 2.38
C TYR A 157 -1.27 10.72 3.19
N SER A 158 -1.16 10.42 4.47
CA SER A 158 -0.41 11.16 5.48
C SER A 158 1.10 11.13 5.26
N LYS A 159 1.82 12.03 5.98
CA LYS A 159 3.30 12.04 6.02
C LYS A 159 3.90 10.67 6.35
N SER A 160 3.31 9.96 7.32
CA SER A 160 3.78 8.62 7.72
C SER A 160 3.63 7.59 6.61
N LEU A 161 2.51 7.61 5.86
CA LEU A 161 2.32 6.70 4.72
C LEU A 161 3.25 7.03 3.55
N ARG A 162 3.52 8.33 3.30
CA ARG A 162 4.51 8.75 2.29
C ARG A 162 5.91 8.26 2.65
N GLN A 163 6.31 8.39 3.92
CA GLN A 163 7.61 7.89 4.38
C GLN A 163 7.75 6.38 4.20
N LYS A 164 6.71 5.61 4.55
CA LYS A 164 6.69 4.15 4.30
C LYS A 164 6.80 3.83 2.81
N THR A 165 6.17 4.62 1.94
CA THR A 165 6.27 4.43 0.48
C THR A 165 7.70 4.63 0.00
N ILE A 166 8.42 5.65 0.50
CA ILE A 166 9.84 5.88 0.18
C ILE A 166 10.67 4.66 0.58
N GLU A 167 10.63 4.30 1.87
CA GLU A 167 11.42 3.19 2.42
C GLU A 167 11.13 1.86 1.70
N TYR A 168 9.88 1.64 1.31
CA TYR A 168 9.46 0.44 0.62
C TYR A 168 9.99 0.38 -0.82
N CYS A 169 9.92 1.48 -1.58
CA CYS A 169 10.51 1.56 -2.92
C CYS A 169 12.03 1.40 -2.89
N GLU A 170 12.71 2.03 -1.92
CA GLU A 170 14.15 1.89 -1.73
C GLU A 170 14.56 0.46 -1.42
N ALA A 171 13.77 -0.25 -0.60
CA ALA A 171 14.02 -1.65 -0.29
C ALA A 171 13.99 -2.54 -1.54
N PHE A 172 13.07 -2.31 -2.47
CA PHE A 172 13.04 -3.03 -3.75
C PHE A 172 14.28 -2.76 -4.61
N LYS A 173 14.83 -1.53 -4.57
CA LYS A 173 16.02 -1.16 -5.33
C LYS A 173 17.32 -1.69 -4.74
N SER A 174 17.34 -1.94 -3.43
CA SER A 174 18.55 -2.35 -2.71
C SER A 174 18.90 -3.82 -2.86
N LYS A 175 18.03 -4.63 -3.48
CA LYS A 175 18.15 -6.09 -3.59
C LYS A 175 17.78 -6.56 -4.99
N ASN A 176 18.26 -7.76 -5.35
CA ASN A 176 17.84 -8.45 -6.57
C ASN A 176 16.55 -9.23 -6.26
N ILE A 177 15.40 -8.70 -6.74
CA ILE A 177 14.08 -9.25 -6.39
C ILE A 177 13.36 -9.74 -7.64
N ILE A 178 12.90 -10.98 -7.63
CA ILE A 178 11.97 -11.57 -8.58
C ILE A 178 10.60 -11.60 -7.90
N ILE A 179 9.52 -11.35 -8.65
CA ILE A 179 8.14 -11.36 -8.17
C ILE A 179 7.31 -12.24 -9.10
N GLU A 180 6.77 -13.32 -8.55
CA GLU A 180 6.02 -14.37 -9.26
C GLU A 180 4.63 -14.58 -8.67
#